data_94c5cc805a5716df7044b46625dc6c1a
#
_entry.id   94c5cc805a5716df7044b46625dc6c1a
#
_cell.length_a   1.000
_cell.length_b   1.000
_cell.length_c   1.000
_cell.angle_alpha   90.00
_cell.angle_beta   90.00
_cell.angle_gamma   90.00
#
_symmetry.space_group_name_H-M   'P 1'
#
loop_
_entity.id
_entity.type
_entity.pdbx_description
1 polymer ?
#
loop_
_entity_poly.entity_id
_entity_poly.type
_entity_poly.pdbx_seq_one_letter_code
_entity_poly.pdbx_strand_id
1 'polypeptide(L)'
;RAAILFNQKLFTFCVTMQNHGGYSQSTLKGYEPDVKLNYETEYPEAQTYLSLARESDKAFQNLVEYFEKVDEPTMIVMFGDHWPKLEEGFLAEVLGKDREKLDLFESQVTYTTPYVIWTNYSSETAEEDISANYLGSYVLFKAGISLPFYNQFLMKLKKQLPVIGVGAVCDQEGIWYASDDLPDNYRQFLSDYNILEYNNQFEKKDVIESLFTIGN
;
A
#
# COMPACT_ATOMS: atom_id res chain seq x y z
N ARG A 1 19.44 10.90 12.84
CA ARG A 1 20.81 11.20 13.37
C ARG A 1 21.14 10.44 14.66
N ALA A 2 20.18 10.26 15.59
CA ALA A 2 20.44 9.56 16.86
C ALA A 2 20.84 8.08 16.66
N ALA A 3 20.18 7.35 15.77
CA ALA A 3 20.48 5.94 15.51
C ALA A 3 21.88 5.74 14.90
N ILE A 4 22.30 6.66 14.02
CA ILE A 4 23.65 6.65 13.41
C ILE A 4 24.73 6.87 14.48
N LEU A 5 24.45 7.72 15.47
CA LEU A 5 25.38 8.00 16.58
C LEU A 5 25.61 6.81 17.51
N PHE A 6 24.62 5.88 17.60
CA PHE A 6 24.68 4.72 18.51
C PHE A 6 24.92 3.39 17.80
N ASN A 7 25.17 3.39 16.50
CA ASN A 7 25.33 2.17 15.66
C ASN A 7 24.16 1.18 15.84
N GLN A 8 22.94 1.70 15.92
CA GLN A 8 21.72 0.92 16.10
C GLN A 8 20.89 0.93 14.83
N LYS A 9 20.34 -0.23 14.47
CA LYS A 9 19.34 -0.31 13.40
C LYS A 9 18.08 0.44 13.83
N LEU A 10 17.52 1.22 12.92
CA LEU A 10 16.32 2.01 13.14
C LEU A 10 15.20 1.55 12.21
N PHE A 11 14.03 1.34 12.78
CA PHE A 11 12.77 1.26 12.04
C PHE A 11 11.91 2.46 12.43
N THR A 12 11.43 3.18 11.43
CA THR A 12 10.53 4.33 11.63
C THR A 12 9.28 4.13 10.80
N PHE A 13 8.12 4.16 11.44
CA PHE A 13 6.82 4.22 10.76
C PHE A 13 6.24 5.62 10.95
N CYS A 14 5.98 6.30 9.83
CA CYS A 14 5.49 7.67 9.81
C CYS A 14 4.16 7.73 9.06
N VAL A 15 3.11 8.21 9.72
CA VAL A 15 1.81 8.50 9.10
C VAL A 15 1.76 10.00 8.79
N THR A 16 1.63 10.34 7.50
CA THR A 16 1.50 11.73 7.06
C THR A 16 0.04 12.12 6.96
N MET A 17 -0.29 13.34 7.36
CA MET A 17 -1.68 13.86 7.35
C MET A 17 -1.93 14.90 6.25
N GLN A 18 -0.91 15.23 5.46
CA GLN A 18 -0.99 16.31 4.47
C GLN A 18 -2.05 16.05 3.39
N ASN A 19 -2.16 14.80 2.95
CA ASN A 19 -3.12 14.40 1.92
C ASN A 19 -4.45 13.87 2.48
N HIS A 20 -4.64 13.95 3.82
CA HIS A 20 -5.90 13.56 4.45
C HIS A 20 -7.03 14.51 4.05
N GLY A 21 -8.26 13.97 3.92
CA GLY A 21 -9.43 14.67 3.40
C GLY A 21 -9.80 15.96 4.10
N GLY A 22 -10.61 16.74 3.40
CA GLY A 22 -10.99 18.11 3.73
C GLY A 22 -10.31 19.08 2.76
N TYR A 23 -10.49 18.87 1.44
CA TYR A 23 -9.80 19.62 0.38
C TYR A 23 -10.48 20.94 0.02
N SER A 24 -11.52 21.36 0.77
CA SER A 24 -12.19 22.63 0.55
C SER A 24 -11.42 23.82 1.10
N GLN A 25 -11.65 25.01 0.54
CA GLN A 25 -11.07 26.27 1.02
C GLN A 25 -11.46 26.59 2.48
N SER A 26 -12.57 26.06 2.98
CA SER A 26 -12.95 26.20 4.39
C SER A 26 -12.00 25.44 5.33
N THR A 27 -11.43 24.35 4.88
CA THR A 27 -10.50 23.50 5.64
C THR A 27 -9.04 23.95 5.44
N LEU A 28 -8.65 24.24 4.20
CA LEU A 28 -7.29 24.64 3.82
C LEU A 28 -7.22 26.15 3.53
N LYS A 29 -7.51 26.97 4.54
CA LYS A 29 -7.54 28.42 4.40
C LYS A 29 -6.23 29.00 3.87
N GLY A 30 -6.31 29.70 2.74
CA GLY A 30 -5.16 30.35 2.12
C GLY A 30 -4.23 29.43 1.34
N TYR A 31 -4.60 28.14 1.15
CA TYR A 31 -3.89 27.25 0.24
C TYR A 31 -4.39 27.49 -1.19
N GLU A 32 -3.44 27.76 -2.09
CA GLU A 32 -3.73 27.95 -3.52
C GLU A 32 -3.22 26.73 -4.30
N PRO A 33 -4.14 25.92 -4.87
CA PRO A 33 -3.75 24.78 -5.67
C PRO A 33 -2.97 25.20 -6.92
N ASP A 34 -1.84 24.55 -7.20
CA ASP A 34 -0.99 24.84 -8.35
C ASP A 34 -1.17 23.82 -9.51
N VAL A 35 -1.83 22.71 -9.25
CA VAL A 35 -2.26 21.74 -10.27
C VAL A 35 -3.60 22.18 -10.83
N LYS A 36 -3.69 22.25 -12.17
CA LYS A 36 -4.95 22.54 -12.88
C LYS A 36 -5.39 21.34 -13.68
N LEU A 37 -6.65 20.99 -13.54
CA LEU A 37 -7.31 19.95 -14.32
C LEU A 37 -7.79 20.55 -15.66
N ASN A 38 -7.69 19.77 -16.72
CA ASN A 38 -8.12 20.15 -18.05
C ASN A 38 -9.45 19.46 -18.42
N TYR A 39 -10.48 19.67 -17.59
CA TYR A 39 -11.85 19.24 -17.84
C TYR A 39 -12.74 20.46 -18.08
N GLU A 40 -13.87 20.28 -18.77
CA GLU A 40 -14.89 21.34 -18.94
C GLU A 40 -15.55 21.70 -17.60
N THR A 41 -15.74 20.70 -16.75
CA THR A 41 -16.27 20.85 -15.39
C THR A 41 -15.15 21.16 -14.41
N GLU A 42 -15.39 22.07 -13.48
CA GLU A 42 -14.45 22.38 -12.40
C GLU A 42 -14.56 21.36 -11.26
N TYR A 43 -13.41 20.85 -10.82
CA TYR A 43 -13.28 19.93 -9.69
C TYR A 43 -12.27 20.51 -8.68
N PRO A 44 -12.68 21.46 -7.83
CA PRO A 44 -11.74 22.17 -6.94
C PRO A 44 -11.14 21.29 -5.84
N GLU A 45 -11.86 20.29 -5.34
CA GLU A 45 -11.30 19.36 -4.34
C GLU A 45 -10.28 18.45 -4.98
N ALA A 46 -10.53 17.94 -6.18
CA ALA A 46 -9.55 17.13 -6.91
C ALA A 46 -8.29 17.93 -7.27
N GLN A 47 -8.41 19.19 -7.71
CA GLN A 47 -7.26 20.06 -7.95
C GLN A 47 -6.43 20.28 -6.68
N THR A 48 -7.12 20.52 -5.56
CA THR A 48 -6.48 20.67 -4.25
C THR A 48 -5.74 19.40 -3.83
N TYR A 49 -6.40 18.24 -3.91
CA TYR A 49 -5.78 16.96 -3.60
C TYR A 49 -4.53 16.69 -4.45
N LEU A 50 -4.62 16.86 -5.77
CA LEU A 50 -3.50 16.64 -6.67
C LEU A 50 -2.33 17.59 -6.42
N SER A 51 -2.62 18.83 -6.02
CA SER A 51 -1.59 19.78 -5.61
C SER A 51 -0.90 19.34 -4.31
N LEU A 52 -1.64 18.83 -3.32
CA LEU A 52 -1.08 18.26 -2.09
C LEU A 52 -0.29 16.96 -2.36
N ALA A 53 -0.79 16.10 -3.24
CA ALA A 53 -0.07 14.90 -3.67
C ALA A 53 1.29 15.24 -4.32
N ARG A 54 1.34 16.28 -5.14
CA ARG A 54 2.58 16.79 -5.72
C ARG A 54 3.56 17.34 -4.66
N GLU A 55 3.07 17.96 -3.59
CA GLU A 55 3.94 18.37 -2.48
C GLU A 55 4.50 17.15 -1.72
N SER A 56 3.71 16.09 -1.58
CA SER A 56 4.17 14.81 -1.00
C SER A 56 5.22 14.14 -1.87
N ASP A 57 5.07 14.18 -3.20
CA ASP A 57 6.05 13.69 -4.16
C ASP A 57 7.38 14.44 -4.03
N LYS A 58 7.36 15.77 -3.96
CA LYS A 58 8.56 16.59 -3.70
C LYS A 58 9.21 16.25 -2.36
N ALA A 59 8.41 16.01 -1.31
CA ALA A 59 8.94 15.63 -0.01
C ALA A 59 9.61 14.26 -0.07
N PHE A 60 9.04 13.30 -0.79
CA PHE A 60 9.63 11.98 -1.03
C PHE A 60 10.92 12.10 -1.85
N GLN A 61 10.95 12.91 -2.91
CA GLN A 61 12.17 13.20 -3.68
C GLN A 61 13.28 13.73 -2.78
N ASN A 62 13.00 14.73 -1.94
CA ASN A 62 13.99 15.28 -1.00
C ASN A 62 14.52 14.21 -0.03
N LEU A 63 13.67 13.28 0.41
CA LEU A 63 14.05 12.19 1.28
C LEU A 63 15.00 11.22 0.58
N VAL A 64 14.67 10.83 -0.66
CA VAL A 64 15.52 10.00 -1.52
C VAL A 64 16.88 10.67 -1.76
N GLU A 65 16.90 11.93 -2.20
CA GLU A 65 18.13 12.69 -2.46
C GLU A 65 19.03 12.85 -1.23
N TYR A 66 18.44 12.88 -0.04
CA TYR A 66 19.18 12.91 1.21
C TYR A 66 19.84 11.55 1.50
N PHE A 67 19.07 10.45 1.44
CA PHE A 67 19.58 9.13 1.78
C PHE A 67 20.45 8.50 0.70
N GLU A 68 20.35 8.94 -0.55
CA GLU A 68 21.28 8.58 -1.63
C GLU A 68 22.74 8.93 -1.31
N LYS A 69 22.96 9.94 -0.48
CA LYS A 69 24.29 10.45 -0.06
C LYS A 69 24.73 9.89 1.30
N VAL A 70 23.96 8.99 1.88
CA VAL A 70 24.25 8.38 3.18
C VAL A 70 24.83 6.99 2.96
N ASP A 71 25.98 6.69 3.57
CA ASP A 71 26.65 5.38 3.43
C ASP A 71 25.91 4.25 4.16
N GLU A 72 25.11 4.57 5.18
CA GLU A 72 24.31 3.59 5.92
C GLU A 72 23.22 2.96 5.01
N PRO A 73 23.16 1.62 4.88
CA PRO A 73 22.13 0.97 4.08
C PRO A 73 20.74 1.38 4.54
N THR A 74 20.02 2.02 3.66
CA THR A 74 18.70 2.61 3.94
C THR A 74 17.67 2.11 2.95
N MET A 75 16.50 1.71 3.45
CA MET A 75 15.31 1.43 2.66
C MET A 75 14.21 2.42 3.03
N ILE A 76 13.57 2.99 2.04
CA ILE A 76 12.41 3.87 2.20
C ILE A 76 11.23 3.21 1.51
N VAL A 77 10.12 3.07 2.25
CA VAL A 77 8.86 2.54 1.72
C VAL A 77 7.81 3.62 1.85
N MET A 78 7.19 3.99 0.74
CA MET A 78 6.04 4.89 0.70
C MET A 78 4.86 4.16 0.08
N PHE A 79 3.68 4.32 0.66
CA PHE A 79 2.44 3.73 0.12
C PHE A 79 1.24 4.58 0.50
N GLY A 80 0.20 4.52 -0.33
CA GLY A 80 -1.12 5.06 -0.02
C GLY A 80 -1.93 4.04 0.78
N ASP A 81 -2.76 4.52 1.69
CA ASP A 81 -3.65 3.69 2.50
C ASP A 81 -5.03 3.48 1.85
N HIS A 82 -5.56 4.50 1.18
CA HIS A 82 -6.84 4.45 0.47
C HIS A 82 -6.97 5.62 -0.52
N TRP A 83 -7.97 5.55 -1.39
CA TRP A 83 -8.32 6.67 -2.27
C TRP A 83 -8.88 7.86 -1.47
N PRO A 84 -8.62 9.10 -1.93
CA PRO A 84 -9.22 10.30 -1.36
C PRO A 84 -10.72 10.35 -1.66
N LYS A 85 -11.48 11.00 -0.77
CA LYS A 85 -12.87 11.34 -1.04
C LYS A 85 -12.88 12.64 -1.84
N LEU A 86 -13.21 12.54 -3.13
CA LEU A 86 -13.29 13.65 -4.08
C LEU A 86 -14.71 13.77 -4.66
N GLU A 87 -14.91 14.76 -5.51
CA GLU A 87 -16.18 14.94 -6.24
C GLU A 87 -16.52 13.68 -7.06
N GLU A 88 -17.74 13.17 -6.93
CA GLU A 88 -18.19 11.97 -7.64
C GLU A 88 -18.11 12.15 -9.18
N GLY A 89 -18.36 13.36 -9.67
CA GLY A 89 -18.18 13.68 -11.10
C GLY A 89 -16.75 13.51 -11.56
N PHE A 90 -15.76 13.93 -10.76
CA PHE A 90 -14.35 13.71 -11.05
C PHE A 90 -13.99 12.22 -11.07
N LEU A 91 -14.48 11.49 -10.08
CA LEU A 91 -14.24 10.04 -10.02
C LEU A 91 -14.87 9.32 -11.21
N ALA A 92 -16.05 9.74 -11.67
CA ALA A 92 -16.69 9.19 -12.85
C ALA A 92 -15.90 9.47 -14.15
N GLU A 93 -15.30 10.65 -14.29
CA GLU A 93 -14.38 10.98 -15.39
C GLU A 93 -13.16 10.06 -15.40
N VAL A 94 -12.52 9.87 -14.23
CA VAL A 94 -11.34 9.03 -14.09
C VAL A 94 -11.65 7.55 -14.36
N LEU A 95 -12.79 7.05 -13.87
CA LEU A 95 -13.20 5.65 -14.00
C LEU A 95 -13.88 5.34 -15.35
N GLY A 96 -14.29 6.38 -16.10
CA GLY A 96 -15.08 6.24 -17.33
C GLY A 96 -16.54 5.87 -17.11
N LYS A 97 -16.98 5.73 -15.86
CA LYS A 97 -18.37 5.48 -15.46
C LYS A 97 -18.61 5.79 -13.98
N ASP A 98 -19.87 5.92 -13.59
CA ASP A 98 -20.25 6.14 -12.21
C ASP A 98 -19.75 4.99 -11.31
N ARG A 99 -19.20 5.30 -10.16
CA ARG A 99 -18.67 4.33 -9.20
C ARG A 99 -19.71 3.27 -8.80
N GLU A 100 -20.96 3.66 -8.65
CA GLU A 100 -22.07 2.76 -8.27
C GLU A 100 -22.42 1.74 -9.37
N LYS A 101 -21.96 1.96 -10.61
CA LYS A 101 -22.19 1.08 -11.76
C LYS A 101 -21.02 0.14 -12.05
N LEU A 102 -19.94 0.22 -11.27
CA LEU A 102 -18.81 -0.70 -11.38
C LEU A 102 -19.25 -2.09 -10.90
N ASP A 103 -18.87 -3.11 -11.67
CA ASP A 103 -19.01 -4.49 -11.19
C ASP A 103 -17.95 -4.81 -10.13
N LEU A 104 -17.97 -6.04 -9.59
CA LEU A 104 -17.05 -6.49 -8.54
C LEU A 104 -15.58 -6.32 -8.96
N PHE A 105 -15.24 -6.69 -10.19
CA PHE A 105 -13.85 -6.68 -10.66
C PHE A 105 -13.39 -5.28 -11.05
N GLU A 106 -14.23 -4.51 -11.72
CA GLU A 106 -13.97 -3.12 -12.04
C GLU A 106 -13.80 -2.27 -10.77
N SER A 107 -14.55 -2.58 -9.71
CA SER A 107 -14.45 -1.86 -8.43
C SER A 107 -13.10 -2.03 -7.73
N GLN A 108 -12.31 -3.07 -8.07
CA GLN A 108 -11.00 -3.29 -7.43
C GLN A 108 -10.02 -2.14 -7.64
N VAL A 109 -10.14 -1.41 -8.76
CA VAL A 109 -9.31 -0.21 -9.00
C VAL A 109 -9.48 0.84 -7.89
N THR A 110 -10.67 0.95 -7.29
CA THR A 110 -10.94 1.92 -6.22
C THR A 110 -10.27 1.59 -4.88
N TYR A 111 -9.73 0.39 -4.76
CA TYR A 111 -8.94 -0.08 -3.61
C TYR A 111 -7.44 -0.16 -3.91
N THR A 112 -7.03 0.23 -5.12
CA THR A 112 -5.64 0.19 -5.55
C THR A 112 -4.95 1.51 -5.24
N THR A 113 -3.84 1.47 -4.53
CA THR A 113 -3.00 2.62 -4.18
C THR A 113 -1.55 2.36 -4.59
N PRO A 114 -0.78 3.39 -4.95
CA PRO A 114 0.62 3.22 -5.30
C PRO A 114 1.46 2.89 -4.08
N TYR A 115 2.53 2.11 -4.28
CA TYR A 115 3.62 1.95 -3.34
C TYR A 115 4.97 2.05 -4.04
N VAL A 116 5.98 2.47 -3.30
CA VAL A 116 7.37 2.54 -3.75
C VAL A 116 8.27 1.95 -2.67
N ILE A 117 9.19 1.09 -3.06
CA ILE A 117 10.31 0.64 -2.23
C ILE A 117 11.58 1.14 -2.89
N TRP A 118 12.28 2.03 -2.22
CA TRP A 118 13.56 2.57 -2.66
C TRP A 118 14.67 2.20 -1.69
N THR A 119 15.87 1.94 -2.21
CA THR A 119 17.05 1.66 -1.39
C THR A 119 18.27 2.39 -1.96
N ASN A 120 19.21 2.77 -1.10
CA ASN A 120 20.48 3.33 -1.52
C ASN A 120 21.56 2.27 -1.80
N TYR A 121 21.24 0.98 -1.73
CA TYR A 121 22.18 -0.12 -1.85
C TYR A 121 21.86 -1.12 -2.98
N SER A 122 20.77 -0.94 -3.68
CA SER A 122 20.38 -1.77 -4.84
C SER A 122 19.84 -0.89 -5.96
N SER A 123 20.19 -1.23 -7.20
CA SER A 123 19.67 -0.61 -8.42
C SER A 123 18.63 -1.49 -9.13
N GLU A 124 18.21 -2.60 -8.51
CA GLU A 124 17.17 -3.45 -9.08
C GLU A 124 15.83 -2.68 -9.14
N THR A 125 15.20 -2.73 -10.30
CA THR A 125 13.86 -2.16 -10.53
C THR A 125 12.90 -3.29 -10.89
N ALA A 126 11.68 -3.21 -10.35
CA ALA A 126 10.59 -4.11 -10.68
C ALA A 126 9.26 -3.37 -10.52
N GLU A 127 8.28 -3.75 -11.33
CA GLU A 127 6.89 -3.33 -11.17
C GLU A 127 6.08 -4.57 -10.80
N GLU A 128 5.30 -4.50 -9.73
CA GLU A 128 4.58 -5.63 -9.21
C GLU A 128 3.33 -5.18 -8.45
N ASP A 129 2.19 -5.73 -8.81
CA ASP A 129 0.96 -5.55 -8.06
C ASP A 129 0.91 -6.54 -6.89
N ILE A 130 0.67 -6.03 -5.69
CA ILE A 130 0.55 -6.84 -4.48
C ILE A 130 -0.55 -6.32 -3.57
N SER A 131 -1.17 -7.20 -2.81
CA SER A 131 -2.05 -6.78 -1.73
C SER A 131 -1.29 -6.17 -0.56
N ALA A 132 -1.90 -5.21 0.11
CA ALA A 132 -1.33 -4.52 1.26
C ALA A 132 -0.95 -5.47 2.42
N ASN A 133 -1.67 -6.59 2.58
CA ASN A 133 -1.37 -7.63 3.58
C ASN A 133 0.01 -8.30 3.37
N TYR A 134 0.55 -8.28 2.15
CA TYR A 134 1.88 -8.80 1.85
C TYR A 134 2.99 -7.77 2.02
N LEU A 135 2.67 -6.47 1.98
CA LEU A 135 3.68 -5.41 1.87
C LEU A 135 4.72 -5.49 2.98
N GLY A 136 4.31 -5.68 4.24
CA GLY A 136 5.26 -5.81 5.36
C GLY A 136 6.22 -6.99 5.19
N SER A 137 5.71 -8.18 4.81
CA SER A 137 6.53 -9.36 4.55
C SER A 137 7.46 -9.16 3.34
N TYR A 138 6.97 -8.49 2.31
CA TYR A 138 7.73 -8.20 1.11
C TYR A 138 8.88 -7.22 1.39
N VAL A 139 8.64 -6.19 2.18
CA VAL A 139 9.67 -5.24 2.65
C VAL A 139 10.77 -5.96 3.44
N LEU A 140 10.41 -6.81 4.40
CA LEU A 140 11.38 -7.60 5.16
C LEU A 140 12.20 -8.52 4.25
N PHE A 141 11.55 -9.18 3.30
CA PHE A 141 12.21 -10.03 2.32
C PHE A 141 13.21 -9.24 1.45
N LYS A 142 12.80 -8.10 0.91
CA LYS A 142 13.66 -7.20 0.10
C LYS A 142 14.82 -6.62 0.92
N ALA A 143 14.63 -6.41 2.21
CA ALA A 143 15.69 -5.98 3.13
C ALA A 143 16.67 -7.11 3.53
N GLY A 144 16.46 -8.34 3.07
CA GLY A 144 17.29 -9.49 3.44
C GLY A 144 17.13 -9.92 4.90
N ILE A 145 16.03 -9.57 5.54
CA ILE A 145 15.72 -9.93 6.93
C ILE A 145 15.08 -11.31 6.97
N SER A 146 15.52 -12.15 7.92
CA SER A 146 14.90 -13.46 8.14
C SER A 146 13.42 -13.31 8.47
N LEU A 147 12.59 -14.15 7.86
CA LEU A 147 11.14 -14.09 8.00
C LEU A 147 10.65 -15.12 9.03
N PRO A 148 9.77 -14.74 9.97
CA PRO A 148 8.95 -15.66 10.75
C PRO A 148 8.09 -16.57 9.84
N PHE A 149 7.60 -17.69 10.37
CA PHE A 149 6.80 -18.64 9.59
C PHE A 149 5.57 -18.00 8.95
N TYR A 150 4.86 -17.13 9.66
CA TYR A 150 3.71 -16.39 9.12
C TYR A 150 4.10 -15.56 7.90
N ASN A 151 5.19 -14.80 7.99
CA ASN A 151 5.67 -14.00 6.86
C ASN A 151 6.17 -14.86 5.70
N GLN A 152 6.78 -16.03 5.98
CA GLN A 152 7.12 -16.99 4.94
C GLN A 152 5.88 -17.58 4.26
N PHE A 153 4.83 -17.85 5.02
CA PHE A 153 3.53 -18.27 4.49
C PHE A 153 2.93 -17.19 3.57
N LEU A 154 2.92 -15.92 4.01
CA LEU A 154 2.44 -14.80 3.18
C LEU A 154 3.22 -14.66 1.88
N MET A 155 4.54 -14.86 1.90
CA MET A 155 5.37 -14.84 0.69
C MET A 155 5.09 -16.01 -0.26
N LYS A 156 4.66 -17.17 0.26
CA LYS A 156 4.21 -18.31 -0.56
C LYS A 156 2.81 -18.06 -1.13
N LEU A 157 1.91 -17.53 -0.30
CA LEU A 157 0.55 -17.18 -0.70
C LEU A 157 0.56 -16.13 -1.81
N LYS A 158 1.37 -15.08 -1.68
CA LYS A 158 1.59 -14.05 -2.70
C LYS A 158 1.94 -14.63 -4.08
N LYS A 159 2.71 -15.72 -4.15
CA LYS A 159 3.07 -16.34 -5.42
C LYS A 159 1.89 -17.00 -6.12
N GLN A 160 0.87 -17.41 -5.39
CA GLN A 160 -0.31 -18.06 -5.92
C GLN A 160 -1.45 -17.06 -6.14
N LEU A 161 -1.62 -16.17 -5.17
CA LEU A 161 -2.68 -15.16 -5.10
C LEU A 161 -2.04 -13.79 -4.80
N PRO A 162 -1.40 -13.14 -5.80
CA PRO A 162 -0.72 -11.86 -5.59
C PRO A 162 -1.66 -10.76 -5.09
N VAL A 163 -2.96 -10.82 -5.43
CA VAL A 163 -3.94 -9.85 -4.97
C VAL A 163 -5.10 -10.54 -4.24
N ILE A 164 -5.29 -10.16 -2.98
CA ILE A 164 -6.49 -10.47 -2.19
C ILE A 164 -7.17 -9.14 -1.90
N GLY A 165 -8.20 -8.82 -2.68
CA GLY A 165 -8.93 -7.56 -2.62
C GLY A 165 -10.24 -7.67 -1.86
N VAL A 166 -11.09 -6.65 -1.98
CA VAL A 166 -12.41 -6.61 -1.35
C VAL A 166 -13.40 -7.44 -2.16
N GLY A 167 -13.74 -8.62 -1.67
CA GLY A 167 -14.67 -9.54 -2.32
C GLY A 167 -14.14 -10.23 -3.58
N ALA A 168 -12.90 -9.97 -3.98
CA ALA A 168 -12.27 -10.57 -5.15
C ALA A 168 -10.80 -10.92 -4.92
N VAL A 169 -10.31 -11.91 -5.65
CA VAL A 169 -8.94 -12.42 -5.57
C VAL A 169 -8.39 -12.54 -6.99
N CYS A 170 -7.14 -12.16 -7.20
CA CYS A 170 -6.44 -12.36 -8.46
C CYS A 170 -5.34 -13.40 -8.30
N ASP A 171 -5.26 -14.36 -9.22
CA ASP A 171 -4.20 -15.38 -9.22
C ASP A 171 -2.93 -14.92 -9.96
N GLN A 172 -1.91 -15.78 -9.95
CA GLN A 172 -0.63 -15.54 -10.60
C GLN A 172 -0.69 -15.39 -12.13
N GLU A 173 -1.80 -15.80 -12.74
CA GLU A 173 -2.05 -15.69 -14.19
C GLU A 173 -2.83 -14.42 -14.53
N GLY A 174 -3.18 -13.62 -13.53
CA GLY A 174 -3.98 -12.40 -13.67
C GLY A 174 -5.48 -12.65 -13.79
N ILE A 175 -5.95 -13.85 -13.42
CA ILE A 175 -7.36 -14.21 -13.48
C ILE A 175 -8.02 -13.80 -12.17
N TRP A 176 -9.13 -13.07 -12.27
CA TRP A 176 -9.92 -12.64 -11.14
C TRP A 176 -11.06 -13.60 -10.82
N TYR A 177 -11.26 -13.85 -9.56
CA TYR A 177 -12.34 -14.67 -9.00
C TYR A 177 -13.07 -13.91 -7.90
N ALA A 178 -14.38 -14.10 -7.77
CA ALA A 178 -15.08 -13.67 -6.56
C ALA A 178 -14.61 -14.53 -5.37
N SER A 179 -14.49 -13.92 -4.20
CA SER A 179 -13.94 -14.61 -3.02
C SER A 179 -14.79 -15.81 -2.55
N ASP A 180 -16.07 -15.83 -2.89
CA ASP A 180 -17.02 -16.92 -2.61
C ASP A 180 -17.08 -17.98 -3.72
N ASP A 181 -16.46 -17.72 -4.88
CA ASP A 181 -16.42 -18.63 -6.04
C ASP A 181 -14.97 -18.95 -6.48
N LEU A 182 -14.09 -19.16 -5.52
CA LEU A 182 -12.70 -19.54 -5.77
C LEU A 182 -12.57 -21.00 -6.19
N PRO A 183 -11.67 -21.34 -7.13
CA PRO A 183 -11.25 -22.71 -7.40
C PRO A 183 -10.74 -23.41 -6.13
N ASP A 184 -10.99 -24.72 -6.02
CA ASP A 184 -10.68 -25.51 -4.81
C ASP A 184 -9.20 -25.44 -4.40
N ASN A 185 -8.28 -25.37 -5.36
CA ASN A 185 -6.85 -25.22 -5.10
C ASN A 185 -6.49 -23.90 -4.41
N TYR A 186 -7.23 -22.82 -4.66
CA TYR A 186 -7.00 -21.51 -4.01
C TYR A 186 -7.80 -21.36 -2.71
N ARG A 187 -8.95 -22.04 -2.60
CA ARG A 187 -9.83 -21.96 -1.42
C ARG A 187 -9.11 -22.39 -0.14
N GLN A 188 -8.27 -23.42 -0.21
CA GLN A 188 -7.50 -23.87 0.94
C GLN A 188 -6.49 -22.81 1.40
N PHE A 189 -5.77 -22.20 0.46
CA PHE A 189 -4.81 -21.13 0.79
C PHE A 189 -5.47 -19.94 1.48
N LEU A 190 -6.63 -19.51 0.99
CA LEU A 190 -7.37 -18.39 1.59
C LEU A 190 -7.93 -18.77 2.97
N SER A 191 -8.38 -20.02 3.15
CA SER A 191 -8.81 -20.55 4.45
C SER A 191 -7.68 -20.56 5.46
N ASP A 192 -6.50 -21.05 5.08
CA ASP A 192 -5.32 -21.07 5.94
C ASP A 192 -4.88 -19.65 6.31
N TYR A 193 -4.92 -18.72 5.35
CA TYR A 193 -4.65 -17.30 5.58
C TYR A 193 -5.59 -16.71 6.63
N ASN A 194 -6.89 -16.90 6.48
CA ASN A 194 -7.89 -16.38 7.41
C ASN A 194 -7.70 -16.94 8.84
N ILE A 195 -7.34 -18.22 8.97
CA ILE A 195 -7.06 -18.84 10.28
C ILE A 195 -5.83 -18.20 10.92
N LEU A 196 -4.74 -18.02 10.15
CA LEU A 196 -3.50 -17.43 10.65
C LEU A 196 -3.67 -15.95 10.99
N GLU A 197 -4.40 -15.21 10.17
CA GLU A 197 -4.73 -13.81 10.41
C GLU A 197 -5.57 -13.65 11.68
N TYR A 198 -6.60 -14.48 11.85
CA TYR A 198 -7.42 -14.48 13.05
C TYR A 198 -6.58 -14.76 14.30
N ASN A 199 -5.70 -15.76 14.26
CA ASN A 199 -4.80 -16.08 15.38
C ASN A 199 -3.87 -14.91 15.70
N ASN A 200 -3.34 -14.22 14.69
CA ASN A 200 -2.46 -13.08 14.88
C ASN A 200 -3.16 -11.84 15.47
N GLN A 201 -4.36 -11.53 14.98
CA GLN A 201 -5.00 -10.24 15.28
C GLN A 201 -6.00 -10.30 16.42
N PHE A 202 -6.70 -11.42 16.58
CA PHE A 202 -7.86 -11.51 17.47
C PHE A 202 -7.67 -12.50 18.63
N GLU A 203 -6.80 -13.51 18.47
CA GLU A 203 -6.55 -14.47 19.55
C GLU A 203 -5.60 -13.87 20.57
N LYS A 204 -6.08 -13.75 21.83
CA LYS A 204 -5.30 -13.11 22.90
C LYS A 204 -4.65 -14.11 23.86
N LYS A 205 -5.16 -15.34 23.94
CA LYS A 205 -4.75 -16.33 24.91
C LYS A 205 -3.98 -17.49 24.30
N ASP A 206 -4.37 -17.86 23.09
CA ASP A 206 -3.86 -19.03 22.37
C ASP A 206 -3.07 -18.63 21.10
N VAL A 207 -2.43 -17.45 21.14
CA VAL A 207 -1.49 -17.01 20.08
C VAL A 207 -0.34 -18.01 20.00
N ILE A 208 -0.09 -18.52 18.82
CA ILE A 208 1.05 -19.40 18.55
C ILE A 208 2.27 -18.54 18.23
N GLU A 209 2.92 -18.02 19.27
CA GLU A 209 4.04 -17.06 19.14
C GLU A 209 5.14 -17.52 18.18
N SER A 210 5.41 -18.82 18.10
CA SER A 210 6.45 -19.38 17.21
C SER A 210 6.17 -19.16 15.73
N LEU A 211 4.90 -18.87 15.34
CA LEU A 211 4.54 -18.52 13.96
C LEU A 211 4.95 -17.08 13.61
N PHE A 212 5.00 -16.20 14.61
CA PHE A 212 5.17 -14.75 14.43
C PHE A 212 6.53 -14.23 14.89
N THR A 213 7.36 -15.09 15.47
CA THR A 213 8.71 -14.74 15.94
C THR A 213 9.77 -15.55 15.19
N ILE A 214 10.99 -14.99 15.13
CA ILE A 214 12.16 -15.72 14.66
C ILE A 214 12.72 -16.45 15.88
N GLY A 215 12.85 -17.77 15.81
CA GLY A 215 13.52 -18.54 16.86
C GLY A 215 14.98 -18.08 17.02
N ASN A 216 15.42 -17.97 18.27
CA ASN A 216 16.82 -17.70 18.62
C ASN A 216 17.71 -18.87 18.20
#